data_1e8222eff3966a434a289eb7c27ba8e2
#
_entry.id   1e8222eff3966a434a289eb7c27ba8e2
#
_cell.length_a   1.000
_cell.length_b   1.000
_cell.length_c   1.000
_cell.angle_alpha   90.00
_cell.angle_beta   90.00
_cell.angle_gamma   90.00
#
_symmetry.space_group_name_H-M   'P 1'
#
loop_
_entity.id
_entity.type
_entity.pdbx_description
1 polymer ?
#
loop_
_entity_poly.entity_id
_entity_poly.type
_entity_poly.pdbx_seq_one_letter_code
_entity_poly.pdbx_strand_id
1 'polypeptide(L)'
;ILKGANKGSFETILLKELRRRAKAVGNFSVRVAQSTVYIEPESDDPFESDIDAMLEQAKKVFGFVAVTKAAVAEKNIDDICRVAADYLADSLRTKKTFKCEAKRADKKFPMKSPEISAEVGGAILDRLPHLHVSLDAPETVVRIEVRDRGAYIHADQTPGAGGIPYGCGGKGLLLLSGGIDSPVAGYM
;
A
#
# COMPACT_ATOMS: atom_id res chain seq x y z
N ILE A 1 -5.70 -14.87 0.05
CA ILE A 1 -6.20 -14.74 -1.33
C ILE A 1 -7.01 -16.00 -1.62
N LEU A 2 -8.30 -15.83 -1.89
CA LEU A 2 -9.17 -16.93 -2.34
C LEU A 2 -8.65 -17.45 -3.68
N LYS A 3 -8.16 -18.68 -3.70
CA LYS A 3 -7.79 -19.41 -4.92
C LYS A 3 -9.03 -20.17 -5.39
N GLY A 4 -9.45 -19.97 -6.63
CA GLY A 4 -10.54 -20.75 -7.19
C GLY A 4 -11.44 -19.96 -8.15
N ALA A 5 -12.52 -20.57 -8.61
CA ALA A 5 -13.45 -20.04 -9.61
C ALA A 5 -14.10 -18.70 -9.20
N ASN A 6 -14.17 -18.41 -7.90
CA ASN A 6 -14.82 -17.20 -7.36
C ASN A 6 -13.91 -15.96 -7.28
N LYS A 7 -12.61 -16.09 -7.61
CA LYS A 7 -11.65 -14.98 -7.50
C LYS A 7 -12.10 -13.73 -8.26
N GLY A 8 -12.52 -13.88 -9.51
CA GLY A 8 -12.94 -12.77 -10.34
C GLY A 8 -14.19 -12.06 -9.82
N SER A 9 -15.15 -12.81 -9.27
CA SER A 9 -16.35 -12.26 -8.66
C SER A 9 -16.01 -11.43 -7.42
N PHE A 10 -15.16 -11.94 -6.54
CA PHE A 10 -14.70 -11.22 -5.35
C PHE A 10 -13.91 -9.96 -5.70
N GLU A 11 -13.00 -10.02 -6.67
CA GLU A 11 -12.25 -8.85 -7.14
C GLU A 11 -13.19 -7.79 -7.70
N THR A 12 -14.20 -8.17 -8.47
CA THR A 12 -15.19 -7.24 -9.03
C THR A 12 -15.96 -6.50 -7.94
N ILE A 13 -16.43 -7.21 -6.92
CA ILE A 13 -17.18 -6.63 -5.79
C ILE A 13 -16.28 -5.69 -4.99
N LEU A 14 -15.06 -6.13 -4.66
CA LEU A 14 -14.07 -5.34 -3.94
C LEU A 14 -13.75 -4.04 -4.69
N LEU A 15 -13.48 -4.11 -5.99
CA LEU A 15 -13.16 -2.94 -6.80
C LEU A 15 -14.33 -1.99 -6.96
N LYS A 16 -15.56 -2.50 -7.03
CA LYS A 16 -16.77 -1.67 -7.06
C LYS A 16 -16.90 -0.85 -5.79
N GLU A 17 -16.72 -1.48 -4.63
CA GLU A 17 -16.77 -0.80 -3.34
C GLU A 17 -15.63 0.22 -3.20
N LEU A 18 -14.40 -0.15 -3.58
CA LEU A 18 -13.27 0.75 -3.57
C LEU A 18 -13.50 1.99 -4.43
N ARG A 19 -13.97 1.81 -5.68
CA ARG A 19 -14.27 2.94 -6.58
C ARG A 19 -15.38 3.84 -6.05
N ARG A 20 -16.38 3.26 -5.38
CA ARG A 20 -17.44 4.04 -4.74
C ARG A 20 -16.87 4.93 -3.63
N ARG A 21 -15.94 4.41 -2.82
CA ARG A 21 -15.27 5.17 -1.75
C ARG A 21 -14.31 6.21 -2.30
N ALA A 22 -13.56 5.88 -3.34
CA ALA A 22 -12.65 6.80 -4.00
C ALA A 22 -13.36 8.06 -4.50
N LYS A 23 -14.52 7.89 -5.16
CA LYS A 23 -15.36 9.02 -5.65
C LYS A 23 -15.84 9.97 -4.54
N ALA A 24 -15.87 9.52 -3.29
CA ALA A 24 -16.28 10.36 -2.16
C ALA A 24 -15.15 11.27 -1.64
N VAL A 25 -13.91 11.01 -2.03
CA VAL A 25 -12.72 11.72 -1.52
C VAL A 25 -11.85 12.33 -2.63
N GLY A 26 -12.22 12.14 -3.89
CA GLY A 26 -11.52 12.77 -5.01
C GLY A 26 -11.50 11.94 -6.29
N ASN A 27 -10.71 12.40 -7.24
CA ASN A 27 -10.55 11.78 -8.54
C ASN A 27 -9.36 10.81 -8.51
N PHE A 28 -9.66 9.51 -8.47
CA PHE A 28 -8.65 8.46 -8.40
C PHE A 28 -8.87 7.41 -9.49
N SER A 29 -7.80 7.05 -10.17
CA SER A 29 -7.77 5.85 -10.99
C SER A 29 -7.53 4.61 -10.12
N VAL A 30 -8.18 3.50 -10.46
CA VAL A 30 -8.05 2.23 -9.74
C VAL A 30 -7.65 1.14 -10.72
N ARG A 31 -6.47 0.60 -10.52
CA ARG A 31 -5.87 -0.43 -11.37
C ARG A 31 -5.48 -1.65 -10.55
N VAL A 32 -5.65 -2.82 -11.14
CA VAL A 32 -5.20 -4.09 -10.56
C VAL A 32 -4.06 -4.66 -11.38
N ALA A 33 -2.98 -5.05 -10.72
CA ALA A 33 -1.92 -5.80 -11.35
C ALA A 33 -1.46 -6.92 -10.40
N GLN A 34 -1.54 -8.15 -10.88
CA GLN A 34 -1.30 -9.35 -10.09
C GLN A 34 -2.26 -9.41 -8.87
N SER A 35 -1.77 -9.31 -7.65
CA SER A 35 -2.61 -9.32 -6.43
C SER A 35 -2.55 -7.97 -5.70
N THR A 36 -2.15 -6.90 -6.39
CA THR A 36 -2.03 -5.55 -5.85
C THR A 36 -3.02 -4.64 -6.56
N VAL A 37 -3.70 -3.82 -5.77
CA VAL A 37 -4.55 -2.75 -6.28
C VAL A 37 -3.79 -1.44 -6.13
N TYR A 38 -3.68 -0.70 -7.22
CA TYR A 38 -3.07 0.62 -7.26
C TYR A 38 -4.18 1.66 -7.33
N ILE A 39 -4.08 2.65 -6.49
CA ILE A 39 -4.98 3.79 -6.42
C ILE A 39 -4.08 5.01 -6.65
N GLU A 40 -4.25 5.65 -7.77
CA GLU A 40 -3.40 6.75 -8.21
C GLU A 40 -4.28 8.00 -8.39
N PRO A 41 -3.89 9.18 -7.87
CA PRO A 41 -4.62 10.41 -8.15
C PRO A 41 -4.60 10.69 -9.65
N GLU A 42 -5.70 11.19 -10.21
CA GLU A 42 -5.77 11.59 -11.63
C GLU A 42 -5.24 13.00 -11.87
N SER A 43 -5.04 13.77 -10.78
CA SER A 43 -4.50 15.12 -10.78
C SER A 43 -3.50 15.27 -9.65
N ASP A 44 -2.46 16.07 -9.87
CA ASP A 44 -1.49 16.45 -8.83
C ASP A 44 -2.03 17.52 -7.88
N ASP A 45 -3.24 18.04 -8.13
CA ASP A 45 -3.90 18.99 -7.25
C ASP A 45 -4.44 18.30 -5.99
N PRO A 46 -3.91 18.63 -4.80
CA PRO A 46 -4.37 18.05 -3.52
C PRO A 46 -5.84 18.34 -3.21
N PHE A 47 -6.43 19.39 -3.80
CA PHE A 47 -7.86 19.70 -3.64
C PHE A 47 -8.76 18.78 -4.47
N GLU A 48 -8.23 18.20 -5.54
CA GLU A 48 -8.96 17.24 -6.38
C GLU A 48 -8.80 15.80 -5.91
N SER A 49 -7.70 15.47 -5.19
CA SER A 49 -7.38 14.10 -4.79
C SER A 49 -6.68 14.06 -3.42
N ASP A 50 -7.43 13.82 -2.37
CA ASP A 50 -6.90 13.66 -1.01
C ASP A 50 -6.42 12.22 -0.78
N ILE A 51 -5.10 12.01 -0.89
CA ILE A 51 -4.46 10.69 -0.71
C ILE A 51 -4.62 10.17 0.72
N ASP A 52 -4.61 11.03 1.74
CA ASP A 52 -4.76 10.60 3.13
C ASP A 52 -6.20 10.17 3.42
N ALA A 53 -7.18 10.92 2.94
CA ALA A 53 -8.57 10.52 3.01
C ALA A 53 -8.81 9.21 2.22
N MET A 54 -8.17 9.05 1.05
CA MET A 54 -8.26 7.81 0.27
C MET A 54 -7.65 6.62 1.01
N LEU A 55 -6.52 6.78 1.69
CA LEU A 55 -5.91 5.75 2.52
C LEU A 55 -6.89 5.29 3.62
N GLU A 56 -7.53 6.23 4.32
CA GLU A 56 -8.52 5.92 5.36
C GLU A 56 -9.77 5.22 4.79
N GLN A 57 -10.18 5.55 3.59
CA GLN A 57 -11.28 4.82 2.92
C GLN A 57 -10.85 3.41 2.49
N ALA A 58 -9.64 3.25 1.96
CA ALA A 58 -9.13 1.95 1.52
C ALA A 58 -8.98 0.96 2.69
N LYS A 59 -8.56 1.42 3.87
CA LYS A 59 -8.48 0.61 5.10
C LYS A 59 -9.81 -0.02 5.50
N LYS A 60 -10.94 0.60 5.16
CA LYS A 60 -12.29 0.14 5.49
C LYS A 60 -12.88 -0.82 4.45
N VAL A 61 -12.15 -1.10 3.37
CA VAL A 61 -12.62 -2.03 2.33
C VAL A 61 -12.25 -3.46 2.72
N PHE A 62 -13.26 -4.28 2.96
CA PHE A 62 -13.05 -5.71 3.22
C PHE A 62 -12.41 -6.41 2.01
N GLY A 63 -11.45 -7.28 2.29
CA GLY A 63 -10.66 -8.00 1.29
C GLY A 63 -9.23 -7.48 1.13
N PHE A 64 -8.90 -6.29 1.62
CA PHE A 64 -7.52 -5.81 1.70
C PHE A 64 -6.84 -6.27 2.99
N VAL A 65 -5.70 -6.93 2.84
CA VAL A 65 -4.88 -7.36 3.98
C VAL A 65 -4.08 -6.21 4.54
N ALA A 66 -3.54 -5.37 3.65
CA ALA A 66 -2.76 -4.20 4.02
C ALA A 66 -2.93 -3.09 2.97
N VAL A 67 -2.76 -1.86 3.40
CA VAL A 67 -2.76 -0.65 2.59
C VAL A 67 -1.55 0.19 2.96
N THR A 68 -0.97 0.85 1.96
CA THR A 68 0.18 1.73 2.19
C THR A 68 0.19 2.87 1.18
N LYS A 69 0.72 4.01 1.60
CA LYS A 69 1.14 5.07 0.68
C LYS A 69 2.52 4.72 0.13
N ALA A 70 2.75 4.97 -1.12
CA ALA A 70 4.03 4.74 -1.77
C ALA A 70 4.38 5.92 -2.68
N ALA A 71 5.63 6.33 -2.64
CA ALA A 71 6.15 7.20 -3.68
C ALA A 71 6.43 6.39 -4.95
N VAL A 72 6.29 7.03 -6.09
CA VAL A 72 6.54 6.44 -7.40
C VAL A 72 7.80 7.06 -7.98
N ALA A 73 8.74 6.24 -8.41
CA ALA A 73 9.96 6.63 -9.11
C ALA A 73 9.99 6.01 -10.49
N GLU A 74 10.74 6.64 -11.39
CA GLU A 74 11.09 6.05 -12.69
C GLU A 74 11.94 4.79 -12.51
N LYS A 75 11.95 3.93 -13.54
CA LYS A 75 12.74 2.68 -13.51
C LYS A 75 14.22 2.93 -13.84
N ASN A 76 14.85 3.79 -13.08
CA ASN A 76 16.30 3.93 -13.04
C ASN A 76 16.76 4.04 -11.58
N ILE A 77 17.98 3.60 -11.30
CA ILE A 77 18.45 3.50 -9.92
C ILE A 77 18.65 4.87 -9.27
N ASP A 78 19.09 5.86 -10.03
CA ASP A 78 19.36 7.21 -9.52
C ASP A 78 18.07 7.87 -9.06
N ASP A 79 16.99 7.76 -9.84
CA ASP A 79 15.68 8.29 -9.47
C ASP A 79 15.08 7.52 -8.29
N ILE A 80 15.22 6.20 -8.26
CA ILE A 80 14.77 5.36 -7.12
C ILE A 80 15.48 5.80 -5.85
N CYS A 81 16.79 5.98 -5.86
CA CYS A 81 17.57 6.43 -4.71
C CYS A 81 17.16 7.83 -4.26
N ARG A 82 17.02 8.77 -5.19
CA ARG A 82 16.60 10.14 -4.90
C ARG A 82 15.21 10.18 -4.27
N VAL A 83 14.23 9.55 -4.91
CA VAL A 83 12.84 9.52 -4.42
C VAL A 83 12.76 8.81 -3.06
N ALA A 84 13.49 7.73 -2.85
CA ALA A 84 13.52 7.02 -1.57
C ALA A 84 14.07 7.90 -0.45
N ALA A 85 15.21 8.56 -0.68
CA ALA A 85 15.85 9.41 0.31
C ALA A 85 15.00 10.64 0.67
N ASP A 86 14.33 11.24 -0.32
CA ASP A 86 13.47 12.42 -0.10
C ASP A 86 12.14 12.05 0.54
N TYR A 87 11.43 11.05 0.01
CA TYR A 87 10.11 10.65 0.49
C TYR A 87 10.11 10.10 1.91
N LEU A 88 11.16 9.34 2.26
CA LEU A 88 11.25 8.69 3.56
C LEU A 88 11.96 9.54 4.62
N ALA A 89 12.49 10.71 4.26
CA ALA A 89 13.27 11.55 5.18
C ALA A 89 12.53 11.85 6.49
N ASP A 90 11.27 12.25 6.41
CA ASP A 90 10.49 12.61 7.60
C ASP A 90 10.12 11.39 8.44
N SER A 91 9.71 10.29 7.81
CA SER A 91 9.31 9.06 8.50
C SER A 91 10.49 8.36 9.19
N LEU A 92 11.69 8.48 8.63
CA LEU A 92 12.91 7.89 9.16
C LEU A 92 13.66 8.80 10.14
N ARG A 93 13.32 10.09 10.21
CA ARG A 93 14.04 11.07 11.04
C ARG A 93 14.10 10.71 12.52
N THR A 94 13.07 10.06 13.05
CA THR A 94 12.98 9.65 14.46
C THR A 94 13.43 8.21 14.71
N LYS A 95 13.78 7.48 13.66
CA LYS A 95 14.23 6.08 13.75
C LYS A 95 15.73 6.01 13.96
N LYS A 96 16.20 4.87 14.49
CA LYS A 96 17.63 4.58 14.68
C LYS A 96 18.12 3.53 13.70
N THR A 97 17.27 2.56 13.38
CA THR A 97 17.65 1.43 12.53
C THR A 97 16.61 1.19 11.44
N PHE A 98 17.10 0.79 10.27
CA PHE A 98 16.28 0.41 9.15
C PHE A 98 16.90 -0.73 8.34
N LYS A 99 16.10 -1.28 7.44
CA LYS A 99 16.51 -2.28 6.44
C LYS A 99 15.84 -1.96 5.11
N CYS A 100 16.56 -2.13 4.02
CA CYS A 100 15.98 -2.07 2.68
C CYS A 100 15.68 -3.46 2.16
N GLU A 101 14.48 -3.66 1.62
CA GLU A 101 14.03 -4.88 0.95
C GLU A 101 13.52 -4.54 -0.45
N ALA A 102 14.28 -4.87 -1.47
CA ALA A 102 13.85 -4.69 -2.85
C ALA A 102 13.20 -5.95 -3.41
N LYS A 103 12.13 -5.78 -4.16
CA LYS A 103 11.45 -6.81 -4.92
C LYS A 103 11.39 -6.42 -6.38
N ARG A 104 12.16 -7.11 -7.21
CA ARG A 104 12.17 -6.91 -8.65
C ARG A 104 11.18 -7.85 -9.33
N ALA A 105 9.99 -7.35 -9.65
CA ALA A 105 9.01 -8.09 -10.45
C ALA A 105 9.31 -7.96 -11.96
N ASP A 106 9.80 -6.79 -12.40
CA ASP A 106 10.27 -6.59 -13.77
C ASP A 106 11.70 -7.12 -13.92
N LYS A 107 11.83 -8.26 -14.58
CA LYS A 107 13.14 -8.90 -14.84
C LYS A 107 14.02 -8.16 -15.84
N LYS A 108 13.48 -7.17 -16.57
CA LYS A 108 14.25 -6.34 -17.52
C LYS A 108 15.06 -5.26 -16.81
N PHE A 109 14.73 -4.93 -15.57
CA PHE A 109 15.53 -3.99 -14.80
C PHE A 109 16.95 -4.55 -14.59
N PRO A 110 18.02 -3.76 -14.84
CA PRO A 110 19.38 -4.29 -14.96
C PRO A 110 19.94 -4.84 -13.63
N MET A 111 19.52 -4.28 -12.49
CA MET A 111 20.05 -4.63 -11.18
C MET A 111 19.22 -5.74 -10.51
N LYS A 112 19.88 -6.55 -9.68
CA LYS A 112 19.21 -7.56 -8.82
C LYS A 112 18.68 -6.92 -7.54
N SER A 113 17.71 -7.58 -6.89
CA SER A 113 17.11 -7.05 -5.66
C SER A 113 18.12 -6.70 -4.55
N PRO A 114 19.15 -7.50 -4.26
CA PRO A 114 20.16 -7.12 -3.26
C PRO A 114 20.95 -5.87 -3.62
N GLU A 115 21.27 -5.70 -4.90
CA GLU A 115 21.98 -4.51 -5.40
C GLU A 115 21.14 -3.25 -5.25
N ILE A 116 19.85 -3.32 -5.62
CA ILE A 116 18.88 -2.21 -5.43
C ILE A 116 18.76 -1.86 -3.94
N SER A 117 18.68 -2.87 -3.07
CA SER A 117 18.58 -2.64 -1.61
C SER A 117 19.83 -1.95 -1.07
N ALA A 118 21.02 -2.29 -1.55
CA ALA A 118 22.27 -1.68 -1.13
C ALA A 118 22.38 -0.21 -1.60
N GLU A 119 22.10 0.07 -2.87
CA GLU A 119 22.14 1.43 -3.44
C GLU A 119 21.15 2.36 -2.73
N VAL A 120 19.88 1.93 -2.58
CA VAL A 120 18.87 2.72 -1.88
C VAL A 120 19.22 2.90 -0.39
N GLY A 121 19.76 1.86 0.23
CA GLY A 121 20.24 1.94 1.62
C GLY A 121 21.36 2.96 1.79
N GLY A 122 22.32 2.99 0.87
CA GLY A 122 23.38 3.99 0.81
C GLY A 122 22.84 5.40 0.68
N ALA A 123 21.96 5.64 -0.30
CA ALA A 123 21.35 6.95 -0.50
C ALA A 123 20.56 7.46 0.71
N ILE A 124 19.88 6.57 1.44
CA ILE A 124 19.19 6.93 2.69
C ILE A 124 20.19 7.30 3.78
N LEU A 125 21.30 6.56 3.93
CA LEU A 125 22.36 6.86 4.91
C LEU A 125 23.07 8.18 4.61
N ASP A 126 23.32 8.49 3.34
CA ASP A 126 23.90 9.77 2.94
C ASP A 126 22.99 10.95 3.30
N ARG A 127 21.69 10.77 3.20
CA ARG A 127 20.66 11.77 3.54
C ARG A 127 20.42 11.89 5.04
N LEU A 128 20.51 10.76 5.77
CA LEU A 128 20.19 10.61 7.19
C LEU A 128 21.33 9.87 7.92
N PRO A 129 22.47 10.52 8.19
CA PRO A 129 23.68 9.88 8.74
C PRO A 129 23.52 9.30 10.15
N HIS A 130 22.44 9.63 10.85
CA HIS A 130 22.16 9.09 12.19
C HIS A 130 21.60 7.67 12.16
N LEU A 131 21.17 7.20 10.99
CA LEU A 131 20.59 5.86 10.83
C LEU A 131 21.67 4.78 10.74
N HIS A 132 21.30 3.58 11.16
CA HIS A 132 22.11 2.38 10.99
C HIS A 132 21.32 1.27 10.33
N VAL A 133 21.98 0.45 9.52
CA VAL A 133 21.36 -0.74 8.92
C VAL A 133 21.32 -1.86 9.95
N SER A 134 20.14 -2.44 10.16
CA SER A 134 19.95 -3.63 10.99
C SER A 134 19.18 -4.68 10.20
N LEU A 135 19.78 -5.84 9.95
CA LEU A 135 19.15 -6.89 9.16
C LEU A 135 18.21 -7.76 9.99
N ASP A 136 18.48 -7.93 11.28
CA ASP A 136 17.76 -8.85 12.15
C ASP A 136 16.57 -8.20 12.85
N ALA A 137 16.75 -6.98 13.38
CA ALA A 137 15.73 -6.28 14.14
C ALA A 137 15.66 -4.78 13.76
N PRO A 138 15.29 -4.45 12.51
CA PRO A 138 15.12 -3.06 12.11
C PRO A 138 13.87 -2.46 12.72
N GLU A 139 13.93 -1.20 13.14
CA GLU A 139 12.72 -0.44 13.54
C GLU A 139 11.79 -0.18 12.37
N THR A 140 12.36 -0.09 11.15
CA THR A 140 11.57 0.17 9.92
C THR A 140 12.16 -0.63 8.75
N VAL A 141 11.26 -1.20 7.94
CA VAL A 141 11.63 -1.89 6.69
C VAL A 141 11.19 -1.02 5.51
N VAL A 142 12.16 -0.49 4.80
CA VAL A 142 11.95 0.23 3.53
C VAL A 142 11.78 -0.80 2.42
N ARG A 143 10.67 -0.74 1.72
CA ARG A 143 10.36 -1.64 0.61
C ARG A 143 10.41 -0.91 -0.72
N ILE A 144 11.10 -1.51 -1.66
CA ILE A 144 11.25 -1.02 -3.04
C ILE A 144 10.69 -2.10 -3.98
N GLU A 145 9.60 -1.81 -4.65
CA GLU A 145 8.99 -2.73 -5.60
C GLU A 145 9.18 -2.24 -7.04
N VAL A 146 10.15 -2.80 -7.75
CA VAL A 146 10.35 -2.49 -9.18
C VAL A 146 9.39 -3.32 -10.01
N ARG A 147 8.45 -2.64 -10.67
CA ARG A 147 7.37 -3.24 -11.47
C ARG A 147 7.37 -2.70 -12.90
N ASP A 148 6.43 -3.14 -13.73
CA ASP A 148 6.40 -2.80 -15.16
C ASP A 148 6.32 -1.29 -15.43
N ARG A 149 5.56 -0.53 -14.63
CA ARG A 149 5.30 0.90 -14.86
C ARG A 149 6.19 1.86 -14.07
N GLY A 150 6.88 1.39 -13.04
CA GLY A 150 7.70 2.23 -12.17
C GLY A 150 8.24 1.46 -10.98
N ALA A 151 8.93 2.15 -10.11
CA ALA A 151 9.35 1.66 -8.82
C ALA A 151 8.48 2.30 -7.72
N TYR A 152 7.96 1.48 -6.83
CA TYR A 152 7.12 1.91 -5.70
C TYR A 152 7.90 1.78 -4.41
N ILE A 153 7.98 2.87 -3.66
CA ILE A 153 8.80 2.99 -2.45
C ILE A 153 7.90 3.30 -1.28
N HIS A 154 7.97 2.47 -0.25
CA HIS A 154 7.21 2.67 0.99
C HIS A 154 7.93 2.06 2.20
N ALA A 155 7.61 2.52 3.39
CA ALA A 155 8.12 1.97 4.64
C ALA A 155 7.00 1.36 5.48
N ASP A 156 5.92 2.09 5.66
CA ASP A 156 4.85 1.71 6.57
C ASP A 156 3.72 0.99 5.81
N GLN A 157 3.26 -0.11 6.40
CA GLN A 157 2.04 -0.78 5.97
C GLN A 157 1.01 -0.72 7.10
N THR A 158 -0.17 -0.26 6.79
CA THR A 158 -1.30 -0.29 7.72
C THR A 158 -2.15 -1.52 7.44
N PRO A 159 -2.55 -2.28 8.46
CA PRO A 159 -3.50 -3.36 8.29
C PRO A 159 -4.79 -2.87 7.64
N GLY A 160 -5.28 -3.59 6.63
CA GLY A 160 -6.59 -3.38 6.05
C GLY A 160 -7.68 -4.12 6.85
N ALA A 161 -8.93 -3.98 6.43
CA ALA A 161 -10.06 -4.66 7.08
C ALA A 161 -9.99 -6.19 7.00
N GLY A 162 -9.23 -6.74 6.05
CA GLY A 162 -9.15 -8.19 5.85
C GLY A 162 -10.46 -8.79 5.38
N GLY A 163 -10.66 -10.06 5.69
CA GLY A 163 -11.92 -10.77 5.43
C GLY A 163 -12.26 -10.95 3.95
N ILE A 164 -13.55 -11.12 3.67
CA ILE A 164 -14.11 -11.24 2.31
C ILE A 164 -14.81 -9.94 1.93
N PRO A 165 -14.87 -9.58 0.63
CA PRO A 165 -15.54 -8.36 0.18
C PRO A 165 -17.01 -8.30 0.63
N TYR A 166 -17.45 -7.12 0.99
CA TYR A 166 -18.83 -6.87 1.41
C TYR A 166 -19.83 -7.31 0.34
N GLY A 167 -20.88 -8.02 0.77
CA GLY A 167 -21.94 -8.52 -0.11
C GLY A 167 -21.67 -9.89 -0.75
N CYS A 168 -20.50 -10.51 -0.51
CA CYS A 168 -20.20 -11.85 -1.03
C CYS A 168 -20.90 -12.98 -0.25
N GLY A 169 -21.27 -12.75 1.00
CA GLY A 169 -21.88 -13.73 1.90
C GLY A 169 -23.40 -13.88 1.76
N GLY A 170 -24.04 -13.15 0.83
CA GLY A 170 -25.49 -13.10 0.71
C GLY A 170 -26.15 -12.10 1.65
N LYS A 171 -27.42 -12.33 1.95
CA LYS A 171 -28.22 -11.48 2.86
C LYS A 171 -28.43 -12.19 4.18
N GLY A 172 -28.21 -11.50 5.29
CA GLY A 172 -28.53 -11.94 6.63
C GLY A 172 -29.69 -11.13 7.23
N LEU A 173 -30.43 -11.74 8.15
CA LEU A 173 -31.40 -11.04 8.97
C LEU A 173 -30.79 -10.85 10.37
N LEU A 174 -30.72 -9.61 10.83
CA LEU A 174 -30.27 -9.28 12.17
C LEU A 174 -31.48 -9.02 13.06
N LEU A 175 -31.61 -9.81 14.13
CA LEU A 175 -32.56 -9.55 15.17
C LEU A 175 -31.95 -8.57 16.19
N LEU A 176 -32.48 -7.34 16.20
CA LEU A 176 -32.04 -6.32 17.16
C LEU A 176 -32.74 -6.55 18.50
N SER A 177 -31.94 -6.72 19.54
CA SER A 177 -32.40 -6.69 20.95
C SER A 177 -32.16 -5.30 21.53
N GLY A 178 -32.65 -5.06 22.75
CA GLY A 178 -32.36 -3.84 23.53
C GLY A 178 -30.90 -3.74 24.04
N GLY A 179 -30.06 -4.76 23.80
CA GLY A 179 -28.66 -4.79 24.19
C GLY A 179 -27.74 -4.19 23.11
N ILE A 180 -26.52 -3.84 23.52
CA ILE A 180 -25.51 -3.22 22.66
C ILE A 180 -24.83 -4.21 21.68
N ASP A 181 -24.88 -5.50 21.94
CA ASP A 181 -24.18 -6.52 21.16
C ASP A 181 -24.76 -6.70 19.77
N SER A 182 -26.10 -6.65 19.63
CA SER A 182 -26.76 -6.85 18.33
C SER A 182 -26.42 -5.77 17.30
N PRO A 183 -26.42 -4.46 17.62
CA PRO A 183 -25.95 -3.43 16.70
C PRO A 183 -24.48 -3.58 16.31
N VAL A 184 -23.63 -3.97 17.26
CA VAL A 184 -22.18 -4.20 17.00
C VAL A 184 -22.01 -5.38 16.06
N ALA A 185 -22.65 -6.51 16.30
CA ALA A 185 -22.60 -7.69 15.44
C ALA A 185 -23.13 -7.40 14.02
N GLY A 186 -24.13 -6.52 13.91
CA GLY A 186 -24.66 -6.10 12.61
C GLY A 186 -23.77 -5.11 11.87
N TYR A 187 -22.94 -4.35 12.58
CA TYR A 187 -21.96 -3.43 11.99
C TYR A 187 -20.72 -4.17 11.48
N MET A 188 -20.24 -5.17 12.21
CA MET A 188 -19.06 -5.99 11.85
C MET A 188 -19.35 -6.96 10.70
#